data_fe669bf6002898e515b2d452bf1fa0b2
#
_entry.id   fe669bf6002898e515b2d452bf1fa0b2
#
_cell.length_a   1.000
_cell.length_b   1.000
_cell.length_c   1.000
_cell.angle_alpha   90.00
_cell.angle_beta   90.00
_cell.angle_gamma   90.00
#
_symmetry.space_group_name_H-M   'P 1'
#
loop_
_entity.id
_entity.type
_entity.pdbx_description
1 polymer ?
#
loop_
_entity_poly.entity_id
_entity_poly.type
_entity_poly.pdbx_seq_one_letter_code
_entity_poly.pdbx_strand_id
1 'polypeptide(L)'
;MTFEQYHNLMDKYGIEVDADLYLSYRNYLLGRIETDTTYEDPNRNVAFITYDNNGKPMRLLNSIAIDNLLKHRTLEIKKQNVKDKINKLNEDFV
;
A
#
# COMPACT_ATOMS: atom_id res chain seq x y z
N MET A 1 -8.02 11.46 4.55
CA MET A 1 -6.78 11.80 3.82
C MET A 1 -7.15 12.60 2.58
N THR A 2 -6.43 13.65 2.27
CA THR A 2 -6.64 14.40 1.03
C THR A 2 -5.95 13.71 -0.14
N PHE A 3 -6.36 14.07 -1.37
CA PHE A 3 -5.76 13.53 -2.58
C PHE A 3 -4.27 13.85 -2.69
N GLU A 4 -3.87 15.04 -2.24
CA GLU A 4 -2.46 15.44 -2.20
C GLU A 4 -1.66 14.57 -1.21
N GLN A 5 -2.20 14.34 -0.01
CA GLN A 5 -1.57 13.45 0.97
C GLN A 5 -1.43 12.03 0.44
N TYR A 6 -2.43 11.55 -0.28
CA TYR A 6 -2.40 10.25 -0.93
C TYR A 6 -1.23 10.15 -1.93
N HIS A 7 -1.09 11.11 -2.83
CA HIS A 7 0.03 11.13 -3.78
C HIS A 7 1.38 11.15 -3.08
N ASN A 8 1.52 11.96 -2.03
CA ASN A 8 2.76 12.05 -1.25
C ASN A 8 3.11 10.70 -0.60
N LEU A 9 2.12 9.98 -0.09
CA LEU A 9 2.34 8.66 0.51
C LEU A 9 2.74 7.62 -0.54
N MET A 10 2.13 7.64 -1.72
CA MET A 10 2.50 6.73 -2.80
C MET A 10 3.95 6.95 -3.23
N ASP A 11 4.36 8.19 -3.39
CA ASP A 11 5.74 8.55 -3.74
C ASP A 11 6.72 8.18 -2.61
N LYS A 12 6.34 8.43 -1.37
CA LYS A 12 7.19 8.14 -0.19
C LYS A 12 7.56 6.67 -0.09
N TYR A 13 6.62 5.77 -0.36
CA TYR A 13 6.84 4.32 -0.23
C TYR A 13 7.07 3.60 -1.55
N GLY A 14 7.06 4.30 -2.66
CA GLY A 14 7.23 3.68 -3.98
C GLY A 14 6.11 2.72 -4.33
N ILE A 15 4.87 3.06 -3.98
CA ILE A 15 3.69 2.23 -4.20
C ILE A 15 3.15 2.46 -5.60
N GLU A 16 2.85 1.38 -6.31
CA GLU A 16 2.26 1.41 -7.64
C GLU A 16 0.73 1.45 -7.55
N VAL A 17 0.11 2.22 -8.44
CA VAL A 17 -1.34 2.36 -8.52
C VAL A 17 -1.80 2.01 -9.93
N ASP A 18 -2.74 1.08 -10.04
CA ASP A 18 -3.29 0.72 -11.35
C ASP A 18 -4.49 1.59 -11.76
N ALA A 19 -5.06 1.33 -12.95
CA ALA A 19 -6.18 2.09 -13.47
C ALA A 19 -7.46 1.97 -12.62
N ASP A 20 -7.60 0.90 -11.86
CA ASP A 20 -8.74 0.65 -10.97
C ASP A 20 -8.50 1.12 -9.53
N LEU A 21 -7.42 1.87 -9.31
CA LEU A 21 -7.02 2.43 -8.02
C LEU A 21 -6.63 1.36 -6.97
N TYR A 22 -6.19 0.21 -7.41
CA TYR A 22 -5.56 -0.77 -6.53
C TYR A 22 -4.10 -0.40 -6.29
N LEU A 23 -3.69 -0.53 -5.03
CA LEU A 23 -2.34 -0.21 -4.60
C LEU A 23 -1.53 -1.48 -4.42
N SER A 24 -0.33 -1.50 -4.98
CA SER A 24 0.59 -2.63 -4.83
C SER A 24 2.02 -2.15 -4.57
N TYR A 25 2.79 -3.01 -3.92
CA TYR A 25 4.19 -2.79 -3.66
C TYR A 25 4.95 -4.07 -3.97
N ARG A 26 5.88 -4.00 -4.92
CA ARG A 26 6.67 -5.17 -5.36
C ARG A 26 5.77 -6.38 -5.70
N ASN A 27 4.67 -6.13 -6.41
CA ASN A 27 3.67 -7.12 -6.82
C ASN A 27 2.78 -7.68 -5.69
N TYR A 28 2.88 -7.13 -4.47
CA TYR A 28 1.97 -7.46 -3.37
C TYR A 28 0.85 -6.44 -3.29
N LEU A 29 -0.39 -6.90 -3.29
CA LEU A 29 -1.56 -6.03 -3.17
C LEU A 29 -1.67 -5.49 -1.76
N LEU A 30 -1.76 -4.15 -1.63
CA LEU A 30 -1.90 -3.47 -0.33
C LEU A 30 -3.35 -3.12 -0.01
N GLY A 31 -4.13 -2.78 -1.02
CA GLY A 31 -5.49 -2.33 -0.86
C GLY A 31 -5.93 -1.51 -2.07
N ARG A 32 -6.94 -0.68 -1.87
CA ARG A 32 -7.45 0.20 -2.92
C ARG A 32 -7.82 1.57 -2.37
N ILE A 33 -7.94 2.54 -3.26
CA ILE A 33 -8.40 3.89 -2.93
C ILE A 33 -9.85 4.06 -3.38
N GLU A 34 -10.66 4.64 -2.50
CA GLU A 34 -12.03 5.03 -2.81
C GLU A 34 -12.14 6.54 -2.77
N THR A 35 -12.69 7.14 -3.81
CA THR A 35 -12.91 8.59 -3.90
C THR A 35 -14.35 8.88 -4.25
N ASP A 36 -14.92 9.93 -3.64
CA ASP A 36 -16.31 10.31 -3.82
C ASP A 36 -16.54 11.21 -5.05
N THR A 37 -15.48 11.68 -5.69
CA THR A 37 -15.58 12.61 -6.81
C THR A 37 -14.72 12.19 -7.99
N THR A 38 -15.19 12.53 -9.21
CA THR A 38 -14.45 12.27 -10.45
C THR A 38 -13.46 13.38 -10.82
N TYR A 39 -13.41 14.46 -10.05
CA TYR A 39 -12.53 15.60 -10.32
C TYR A 39 -11.25 15.50 -9.50
N GLU A 40 -10.11 15.87 -10.13
CA GLU A 40 -8.81 15.95 -9.47
C GLU A 40 -8.74 17.24 -8.61
N ASP A 41 -9.39 17.23 -7.46
CA ASP A 41 -9.29 18.30 -6.47
C ASP A 41 -8.27 17.88 -5.41
N PRO A 42 -7.16 18.62 -5.20
CA PRO A 42 -6.16 18.28 -4.19
C PRO A 42 -6.70 18.21 -2.77
N ASN A 43 -7.81 18.88 -2.51
CA ASN A 43 -8.44 18.93 -1.18
C ASN A 43 -9.55 17.88 -0.99
N ARG A 44 -9.88 17.08 -2.01
CA ARG A 44 -10.90 16.06 -1.85
C ARG A 44 -10.46 14.96 -0.89
N ASN A 45 -11.43 14.39 -0.20
CA ASN A 45 -11.16 13.29 0.71
C ASN A 45 -11.04 11.96 -0.04
N VAL A 46 -10.05 11.17 0.36
CA VAL A 46 -9.77 9.86 -0.19
C VAL A 46 -9.73 8.86 0.95
N ALA A 47 -10.37 7.72 0.76
CA ALA A 47 -10.34 6.62 1.72
C ALA A 47 -9.41 5.51 1.22
N PHE A 48 -8.63 4.94 2.14
CA PHE A 48 -7.84 3.75 1.87
C PHE A 48 -8.57 2.53 2.41
N ILE A 49 -8.81 1.56 1.55
CA ILE A 49 -9.48 0.31 1.92
C ILE A 49 -8.48 -0.82 1.85
N THR A 50 -8.32 -1.52 2.95
CA THR A 50 -7.44 -2.67 3.07
C THR A 50 -8.16 -3.77 3.86
N TYR A 51 -7.47 -4.89 4.11
CA TYR A 51 -8.02 -6.01 4.88
C TYR A 51 -7.22 -6.23 6.15
N ASP A 52 -7.89 -6.56 7.25
CA ASP A 52 -7.23 -6.95 8.48
C ASP A 52 -6.73 -8.41 8.41
N ASN A 53 -6.15 -8.89 9.51
CA ASN A 53 -5.60 -10.24 9.58
C ASN A 53 -6.69 -11.34 9.45
N ASN A 54 -7.94 -10.99 9.65
CA ASN A 54 -9.08 -11.89 9.51
C ASN A 54 -9.75 -11.80 8.13
N GLY A 55 -9.21 -10.97 7.23
CA GLY A 55 -9.76 -10.77 5.90
C GLY A 55 -10.95 -9.82 5.85
N LYS A 56 -11.24 -9.10 6.93
CA LYS A 56 -12.32 -8.09 6.95
C LYS A 56 -11.84 -6.78 6.36
N PRO A 57 -12.65 -6.11 5.51
CA PRO A 57 -12.29 -4.83 4.96
C PRO A 57 -12.24 -3.74 6.04
N MET A 58 -11.20 -2.92 5.99
CA MET A 58 -11.03 -1.75 6.84
C MET A 58 -10.97 -0.51 5.98
N ARG A 59 -11.72 0.53 6.35
CA ARG A 59 -11.71 1.81 5.67
C ARG A 59 -11.00 2.85 6.53
N LEU A 60 -9.87 3.35 6.04
CA LEU A 60 -9.04 4.31 6.75
C LEU A 60 -9.11 5.68 6.09
N LEU A 61 -9.38 6.71 6.89
CA LEU A 61 -9.48 8.10 6.45
C LEU A 61 -8.35 8.98 6.95
N ASN A 62 -7.71 8.58 8.05
CA ASN A 62 -6.65 9.36 8.71
C ASN A 62 -5.31 9.11 8.04
N SER A 63 -4.67 10.18 7.55
CA SER A 63 -3.38 10.08 6.85
C SER A 63 -2.26 9.50 7.72
N ILE A 64 -2.27 9.77 9.02
CA ILE A 64 -1.26 9.25 9.93
C ILE A 64 -1.42 7.75 10.12
N ALA A 65 -2.66 7.27 10.28
CA ALA A 65 -2.94 5.84 10.40
C ALA A 65 -2.57 5.09 9.10
N ILE A 66 -2.88 5.68 7.95
CA ILE A 66 -2.53 5.10 6.65
C ILE A 66 -1.02 5.06 6.46
N ASP A 67 -0.31 6.14 6.79
CA ASP A 67 1.14 6.21 6.73
C ASP A 67 1.79 5.09 7.58
N ASN A 68 1.35 4.93 8.80
CA ASN A 68 1.86 3.88 9.70
C ASN A 68 1.59 2.48 9.15
N LEU A 69 0.41 2.24 8.61
CA LEU A 69 0.06 0.95 8.00
C LEU A 69 0.94 0.65 6.80
N LEU A 70 1.11 1.60 5.89
CA LEU A 70 1.95 1.45 4.70
C LEU A 70 3.41 1.23 5.07
N LYS A 71 3.90 1.93 6.07
CA LYS A 71 5.26 1.74 6.59
C LYS A 71 5.48 0.30 7.04
N HIS A 72 4.57 -0.24 7.85
CA HIS A 72 4.66 -1.63 8.31
C HIS A 72 4.56 -2.63 7.18
N ARG A 73 3.61 -2.45 6.29
CA ARG A 73 3.37 -3.38 5.18
C ARG A 73 4.52 -3.41 4.18
N THR A 74 5.02 -2.26 3.80
CA THR A 74 6.17 -2.20 2.89
C THR A 74 7.44 -2.77 3.52
N LEU A 75 7.63 -2.55 4.81
CA LEU A 75 8.76 -3.13 5.53
C LEU A 75 8.68 -4.66 5.60
N GLU A 76 7.50 -5.21 5.88
CA GLU A 76 7.28 -6.67 5.89
C GLU A 76 7.54 -7.29 4.52
N ILE A 77 7.08 -6.64 3.45
CA ILE A 77 7.31 -7.10 2.08
C ILE A 77 8.81 -7.09 1.75
N LYS A 78 9.53 -6.04 2.14
CA LYS A 78 10.99 -5.99 1.97
C LYS A 78 11.70 -7.13 2.69
N LYS A 79 11.31 -7.42 3.93
CA LYS A 79 11.87 -8.53 4.71
C LYS A 79 11.59 -9.87 4.06
N GLN A 80 10.38 -10.08 3.56
CA GLN A 80 10.01 -11.31 2.87
C GLN A 80 10.83 -11.52 1.60
N ASN A 81 11.03 -10.47 0.80
CA ASN A 81 11.86 -10.54 -0.40
C ASN A 81 13.32 -10.91 -0.08
N VAL A 82 13.87 -10.41 1.01
CA VAL A 82 15.24 -10.77 1.46
C VAL A 82 15.29 -12.24 1.85
N LYS A 83 14.31 -12.74 2.60
CA LYS A 83 14.24 -14.16 2.97
C LYS A 83 14.15 -15.07 1.75
N ASP A 84 13.34 -14.71 0.78
CA ASP A 84 13.18 -15.50 -0.45
C ASP A 84 14.48 -15.57 -1.24
N LYS A 85 15.23 -14.46 -1.32
CA LYS A 85 16.54 -14.43 -1.97
C LYS A 85 17.57 -15.31 -1.26
N ILE A 86 17.60 -15.28 0.08
CA ILE A 86 18.50 -16.11 0.88
C ILE A 86 18.16 -17.59 0.70
N ASN A 87 16.89 -17.95 0.76
CA ASN A 87 16.45 -19.34 0.57
C ASN A 87 16.80 -19.85 -0.82
N LYS A 88 16.64 -19.03 -1.86
CA LYS A 88 16.99 -19.39 -3.23
C LYS A 88 18.49 -19.59 -3.39
N LEU A 89 19.32 -18.76 -2.77
CA LEU A 89 20.77 -18.93 -2.77
C LEU A 89 21.17 -20.21 -2.07
N ASN A 90 20.55 -20.55 -0.94
CA ASN A 90 20.83 -21.79 -0.22
C ASN A 90 20.43 -23.02 -1.05
N GLU A 91 19.36 -22.97 -1.81
CA GLU A 91 18.96 -24.05 -2.71
C GLU A 91 19.98 -24.28 -3.81
N ASP A 92 20.60 -23.23 -4.35
CA ASP A 92 21.61 -23.31 -5.41
C ASP A 92 22.93 -23.94 -4.94
N PHE A 93 23.18 -24.00 -3.63
CA PHE A 93 24.39 -24.58 -3.04
C PHE A 93 24.20 -26.00 -2.52
N VAL A 94 23.02 -26.56 -2.63
CA VAL A 94 22.73 -27.94 -2.27
C VAL A 94 22.72 -28.84 -3.51
#